data_901bb26c26037bd2d69a4c32ba623ef4
#
_entry.id   901bb26c26037bd2d69a4c32ba623ef4
#
_cell.length_a   1.000
_cell.length_b   1.000
_cell.length_c   1.000
_cell.angle_alpha   90.00
_cell.angle_beta   90.00
_cell.angle_gamma   90.00
#
_symmetry.space_group_name_H-M   'P 1'
#
loop_
_entity.id
_entity.type
_entity.pdbx_description
1 polymer ?
#
loop_
_entity_poly.entity_id
_entity_poly.type
_entity_poly.pdbx_seq_one_letter_code
_entity_poly.pdbx_strand_id
1 'polypeptide(L)'
;SKGQLMAKLRGDVRVLLCGERTALNYLQRMSGVATYTRSMAQLLEGTKTKLVDTRKTTPGLRYLEKEAVLIGGGMNHRIGLFDMILLKDNHVDFSGGITAALTRAKNYCAEKGKNLRIEIETRNEDEIREALATNIPDRIMLDNFSPERTKGAVEIIRAWEKENGKH
;
A
#
# COMPACT_ATOMS: atom_id res chain seq x y z
N SER A 1 10.39 -2.65 -27.86
CA SER A 1 10.30 -3.78 -28.81
C SER A 1 11.62 -4.56 -28.86
N LYS A 2 11.56 -5.79 -29.34
CA LYS A 2 12.78 -6.65 -29.51
C LYS A 2 13.79 -5.91 -30.39
N GLY A 3 15.06 -5.80 -29.93
CA GLY A 3 16.13 -5.09 -30.65
C GLY A 3 16.14 -3.57 -30.45
N GLN A 4 15.24 -3.01 -29.67
CA GLN A 4 15.24 -1.56 -29.35
C GLN A 4 16.44 -1.22 -28.46
N LEU A 5 17.18 -0.18 -28.80
CA LEU A 5 18.22 0.37 -27.95
C LEU A 5 17.58 1.04 -26.71
N MET A 6 17.90 0.54 -25.53
CA MET A 6 17.37 1.05 -24.26
C MET A 6 18.30 2.08 -23.60
N ALA A 7 19.61 1.82 -23.66
CA ALA A 7 20.62 2.67 -23.06
C ALA A 7 21.95 2.57 -23.82
N LYS A 8 22.76 3.62 -23.78
CA LYS A 8 24.14 3.64 -24.28
C LYS A 8 25.04 4.12 -23.14
N LEU A 9 26.01 3.31 -22.78
CA LEU A 9 26.95 3.60 -21.72
C LEU A 9 28.33 3.93 -22.27
N ARG A 10 29.04 4.87 -21.66
CA ARG A 10 30.41 5.23 -21.98
C ARG A 10 31.20 5.43 -20.70
N GLY A 11 32.37 4.81 -20.57
CA GLY A 11 33.22 4.92 -19.40
C GLY A 11 34.47 4.04 -19.50
N ASP A 12 35.21 3.94 -18.41
CA ASP A 12 36.35 3.02 -18.31
C ASP A 12 35.87 1.57 -18.47
N VAL A 13 36.53 0.81 -19.36
CA VAL A 13 36.10 -0.55 -19.72
C VAL A 13 36.07 -1.48 -18.52
N ARG A 14 37.00 -1.33 -17.56
CA ARG A 14 37.06 -2.16 -16.35
C ARG A 14 35.87 -1.93 -15.46
N VAL A 15 35.46 -0.65 -15.28
CA VAL A 15 34.28 -0.27 -14.51
C VAL A 15 33.01 -0.79 -15.15
N LEU A 16 32.90 -0.64 -16.49
CA LEU A 16 31.73 -1.13 -17.24
C LEU A 16 31.60 -2.64 -17.12
N LEU A 17 32.68 -3.40 -17.35
CA LEU A 17 32.63 -4.85 -17.25
C LEU A 17 32.37 -5.38 -15.84
N CYS A 18 32.91 -4.73 -14.79
CA CYS A 18 32.67 -5.10 -13.40
C CYS A 18 31.22 -4.80 -12.97
N GLY A 19 30.66 -3.70 -13.43
CA GLY A 19 29.31 -3.23 -13.01
C GLY A 19 28.15 -3.80 -13.82
N GLU A 20 28.40 -4.24 -15.05
CA GLU A 20 27.36 -4.62 -16.03
C GLU A 20 26.36 -5.63 -15.45
N ARG A 21 26.83 -6.76 -14.94
CA ARG A 21 25.94 -7.82 -14.46
C ARG A 21 25.04 -7.36 -13.33
N THR A 22 25.58 -6.62 -12.38
CA THR A 22 24.82 -6.07 -11.26
C THR A 22 23.75 -5.07 -11.75
N ALA A 23 24.14 -4.14 -12.63
CA ALA A 23 23.22 -3.17 -13.21
C ALA A 23 22.08 -3.85 -13.99
N LEU A 24 22.41 -4.86 -14.80
CA LEU A 24 21.41 -5.64 -15.55
C LEU A 24 20.46 -6.41 -14.64
N ASN A 25 20.94 -6.96 -13.53
CA ASN A 25 20.09 -7.68 -12.57
C ASN A 25 19.04 -6.73 -11.95
N TYR A 26 19.44 -5.54 -11.53
CA TYR A 26 18.51 -4.52 -11.02
C TYR A 26 17.53 -4.05 -12.10
N LEU A 27 18.05 -3.73 -13.30
CA LEU A 27 17.22 -3.26 -14.40
C LEU A 27 16.16 -4.30 -14.78
N GLN A 28 16.53 -5.56 -14.90
CA GLN A 28 15.62 -6.65 -15.23
C GLN A 28 14.56 -6.87 -14.13
N ARG A 29 14.98 -6.88 -12.86
CA ARG A 29 14.07 -7.04 -11.71
C ARG A 29 13.04 -5.92 -11.67
N MET A 30 13.51 -4.67 -11.68
CA MET A 30 12.65 -3.50 -11.64
C MET A 30 11.72 -3.40 -12.84
N SER A 31 12.23 -3.70 -14.05
CA SER A 31 11.41 -3.73 -15.27
C SER A 31 10.30 -4.78 -15.19
N GLY A 32 10.58 -5.96 -14.60
CA GLY A 32 9.58 -6.99 -14.38
C GLY A 32 8.46 -6.50 -13.45
N VAL A 33 8.82 -5.91 -12.31
CA VAL A 33 7.84 -5.35 -11.36
C VAL A 33 7.03 -4.21 -12.01
N ALA A 34 7.69 -3.27 -12.69
CA ALA A 34 7.02 -2.15 -13.35
C ALA A 34 6.06 -2.62 -14.46
N THR A 35 6.48 -3.59 -15.28
CA THR A 35 5.66 -4.14 -16.37
C THR A 35 4.42 -4.85 -15.83
N TYR A 36 4.57 -5.67 -14.80
CA TYR A 36 3.45 -6.35 -14.16
C TYR A 36 2.50 -5.34 -13.50
N THR A 37 3.04 -4.35 -12.78
CA THR A 37 2.26 -3.27 -12.20
C THR A 37 1.46 -2.53 -13.28
N ARG A 38 2.07 -2.22 -14.42
CA ARG A 38 1.39 -1.55 -15.53
C ARG A 38 0.23 -2.37 -16.07
N SER A 39 0.40 -3.67 -16.26
CA SER A 39 -0.67 -4.53 -16.73
C SER A 39 -1.87 -4.57 -15.79
N MET A 40 -1.63 -4.52 -14.47
CA MET A 40 -2.71 -4.47 -13.49
C MET A 40 -3.34 -3.08 -13.39
N ALA A 41 -2.52 -2.01 -13.42
CA ALA A 41 -3.01 -0.64 -13.35
C ALA A 41 -3.90 -0.27 -14.54
N GLN A 42 -3.62 -0.81 -15.74
CA GLN A 42 -4.44 -0.61 -16.94
C GLN A 42 -5.87 -1.14 -16.77
N LEU A 43 -6.08 -2.19 -16.00
CA LEU A 43 -7.43 -2.72 -15.71
C LEU A 43 -8.28 -1.76 -14.88
N LEU A 44 -7.65 -0.79 -14.21
CA LEU A 44 -8.31 0.20 -13.36
C LEU A 44 -8.49 1.56 -14.07
N GLU A 45 -8.06 1.69 -15.32
CA GLU A 45 -8.20 2.93 -16.09
C GLU A 45 -9.68 3.31 -16.24
N GLY A 46 -9.98 4.60 -16.10
CA GLY A 46 -11.34 5.13 -16.08
C GLY A 46 -12.06 5.03 -14.72
N THR A 47 -11.46 4.39 -13.72
CA THR A 47 -12.00 4.32 -12.35
C THR A 47 -11.24 5.25 -11.40
N LYS A 48 -11.79 5.49 -10.19
CA LYS A 48 -11.08 6.18 -9.09
C LYS A 48 -10.17 5.25 -8.30
N THR A 49 -10.25 3.94 -8.54
CA THR A 49 -9.47 2.92 -7.83
C THR A 49 -7.99 3.00 -8.20
N LYS A 50 -7.13 2.83 -7.22
CA LYS A 50 -5.68 2.83 -7.40
C LYS A 50 -5.08 1.51 -6.97
N LEU A 51 -4.12 1.00 -7.74
CA LEU A 51 -3.32 -0.15 -7.35
C LEU A 51 -2.23 0.33 -6.38
N VAL A 52 -2.15 -0.31 -5.22
CA VAL A 52 -1.12 -0.01 -4.21
C VAL A 52 -0.26 -1.23 -3.92
N ASP A 53 1.01 -0.99 -3.60
CA ASP A 53 1.94 -2.03 -3.19
C ASP A 53 1.77 -2.45 -1.71
N THR A 54 2.65 -3.31 -1.23
CA THR A 54 2.71 -3.75 0.16
C THR A 54 4.15 -3.71 0.70
N ARG A 55 4.33 -4.09 1.97
CA ARG A 55 5.65 -4.34 2.56
C ARG A 55 6.19 -5.76 2.30
N LYS A 56 5.46 -6.60 1.60
CA LYS A 56 5.87 -7.97 1.22
C LYS A 56 6.83 -7.92 0.03
N THR A 57 7.99 -7.33 0.25
CA THR A 57 9.03 -7.11 -0.75
C THR A 57 10.20 -8.08 -0.57
N THR A 58 11.02 -8.25 -1.59
CA THR A 58 12.28 -8.97 -1.50
C THR A 58 13.18 -8.32 -0.43
N PRO A 59 13.77 -9.09 0.49
CA PRO A 59 14.69 -8.53 1.49
C PRO A 59 15.77 -7.66 0.85
N GLY A 60 15.99 -6.45 1.41
CA GLY A 60 16.97 -5.49 0.91
C GLY A 60 16.55 -4.70 -0.34
N LEU A 61 15.48 -5.08 -1.07
CA LEU A 61 15.08 -4.43 -2.32
C LEU A 61 13.82 -3.55 -2.21
N ARG A 62 13.31 -3.28 -1.01
CA ARG A 62 12.03 -2.58 -0.84
C ARG A 62 11.95 -1.24 -1.57
N TYR A 63 12.95 -0.39 -1.46
CA TYR A 63 12.94 0.91 -2.12
C TYR A 63 12.88 0.77 -3.63
N LEU A 64 13.69 -0.12 -4.20
CA LEU A 64 13.73 -0.35 -5.65
C LEU A 64 12.44 -0.99 -6.18
N GLU A 65 11.88 -1.95 -5.46
CA GLU A 65 10.61 -2.58 -5.87
C GLU A 65 9.43 -1.59 -5.75
N LYS A 66 9.40 -0.75 -4.72
CA LYS A 66 8.38 0.29 -4.59
C LYS A 66 8.53 1.39 -5.65
N GLU A 67 9.74 1.78 -6.00
CA GLU A 67 10.00 2.67 -7.13
C GLU A 67 9.52 2.08 -8.46
N ALA A 68 9.78 0.80 -8.68
CA ALA A 68 9.30 0.10 -9.86
C ALA A 68 7.77 0.04 -9.95
N VAL A 69 7.07 -0.04 -8.80
CA VAL A 69 5.61 0.06 -8.76
C VAL A 69 5.12 1.45 -9.22
N LEU A 70 5.77 2.53 -8.78
CA LEU A 70 5.45 3.89 -9.24
C LEU A 70 5.68 4.03 -10.76
N ILE A 71 6.81 3.54 -11.27
CA ILE A 71 7.12 3.53 -12.71
C ILE A 71 6.05 2.80 -13.51
N GLY A 72 5.50 1.71 -12.96
CA GLY A 72 4.41 0.95 -13.57
C GLY A 72 3.03 1.61 -13.49
N GLY A 73 2.89 2.75 -12.80
CA GLY A 73 1.63 3.48 -12.65
C GLY A 73 0.80 3.06 -11.43
N GLY A 74 1.38 2.29 -10.52
CA GLY A 74 0.82 2.03 -9.19
C GLY A 74 1.13 3.14 -8.19
N MET A 75 0.77 2.93 -6.93
CA MET A 75 1.06 3.83 -5.81
C MET A 75 1.74 3.07 -4.68
N ASN A 76 2.52 3.76 -3.89
CA ASN A 76 3.11 3.18 -2.70
C ASN A 76 2.16 3.25 -1.51
N HIS A 77 1.98 2.12 -0.84
CA HIS A 77 1.54 2.06 0.55
C HIS A 77 2.71 2.42 1.48
N ARG A 78 2.54 2.33 2.79
CA ARG A 78 3.61 2.63 3.75
C ARG A 78 4.93 1.91 3.41
N ILE A 79 6.03 2.60 3.61
CA ILE A 79 7.39 2.06 3.39
C ILE A 79 7.83 1.20 4.56
N GLY A 80 7.53 1.62 5.78
CA GLY A 80 7.99 0.97 7.00
C GLY A 80 6.95 0.89 8.10
N LEU A 81 7.44 0.89 9.36
CA LEU A 81 6.60 0.96 10.57
C LEU A 81 6.59 2.37 11.17
N PHE A 82 7.14 3.34 10.45
CA PHE A 82 7.39 4.70 10.93
C PHE A 82 6.57 5.78 10.19
N ASP A 83 6.04 5.47 9.02
CA ASP A 83 5.38 6.42 8.13
C ASP A 83 3.85 6.30 8.11
N MET A 84 3.30 5.23 8.68
CA MET A 84 1.85 5.04 8.86
C MET A 84 1.57 3.92 9.87
N ILE A 85 0.56 4.07 10.70
CA ILE A 85 0.05 3.00 11.56
C ILE A 85 -0.89 2.12 10.75
N LEU A 86 -0.68 0.81 10.79
CA LEU A 86 -1.60 -0.19 10.24
C LEU A 86 -1.91 -1.19 11.35
N LEU A 87 -3.13 -1.14 11.83
CA LEU A 87 -3.67 -2.06 12.83
C LEU A 87 -4.19 -3.31 12.11
N LYS A 88 -3.65 -4.45 12.47
CA LYS A 88 -3.99 -5.76 11.94
C LYS A 88 -4.83 -6.55 12.94
N ASP A 89 -5.38 -7.68 12.50
CA ASP A 89 -6.13 -8.62 13.33
C ASP A 89 -5.50 -8.85 14.71
N ASN A 90 -4.23 -9.24 14.75
CA ASN A 90 -3.49 -9.44 15.99
C ASN A 90 -3.43 -8.19 16.89
N HIS A 91 -3.27 -7.00 16.30
CA HIS A 91 -3.26 -5.75 17.07
C HIS A 91 -4.64 -5.47 17.69
N VAL A 92 -5.70 -5.76 16.94
CA VAL A 92 -7.09 -5.61 17.39
C VAL A 92 -7.39 -6.60 18.53
N ASP A 93 -7.07 -7.87 18.31
CA ASP A 93 -7.36 -8.94 19.29
C ASP A 93 -6.59 -8.72 20.61
N PHE A 94 -5.30 -8.40 20.55
CA PHE A 94 -4.49 -8.10 21.75
C PHE A 94 -4.84 -6.76 22.42
N SER A 95 -5.51 -5.86 21.72
CA SER A 95 -5.96 -4.60 22.28
C SER A 95 -7.31 -4.69 22.98
N GLY A 96 -8.07 -5.76 22.73
CA GLY A 96 -9.43 -5.95 23.25
C GLY A 96 -10.52 -5.39 22.33
N GLY A 97 -10.27 -5.30 21.01
CA GLY A 97 -11.23 -4.92 19.99
C GLY A 97 -10.82 -3.70 19.17
N ILE A 98 -11.63 -3.39 18.17
CA ILE A 98 -11.43 -2.32 17.18
C ILE A 98 -11.30 -0.94 17.84
N THR A 99 -12.27 -0.59 18.69
CA THR A 99 -12.30 0.71 19.39
C THR A 99 -11.09 0.91 20.28
N ALA A 100 -10.70 -0.13 21.03
CA ALA A 100 -9.54 -0.08 21.92
C ALA A 100 -8.23 0.08 21.13
N ALA A 101 -8.05 -0.66 20.03
CA ALA A 101 -6.88 -0.57 19.17
C ALA A 101 -6.74 0.82 18.54
N LEU A 102 -7.82 1.36 17.97
CA LEU A 102 -7.84 2.69 17.36
C LEU A 102 -7.57 3.80 18.39
N THR A 103 -8.18 3.72 19.58
CA THR A 103 -7.96 4.69 20.64
C THR A 103 -6.51 4.71 21.11
N ARG A 104 -5.88 3.53 21.27
CA ARG A 104 -4.45 3.43 21.63
C ARG A 104 -3.56 4.04 20.56
N ALA A 105 -3.85 3.78 19.27
CA ALA A 105 -3.08 4.35 18.16
C ALA A 105 -3.18 5.87 18.14
N LYS A 106 -4.37 6.45 18.32
CA LYS A 106 -4.60 7.88 18.40
C LYS A 106 -3.86 8.52 19.58
N ASN A 107 -3.95 7.91 20.77
CA ASN A 107 -3.27 8.40 21.97
C ASN A 107 -1.75 8.36 21.78
N TYR A 108 -1.20 7.29 21.21
CA TYR A 108 0.23 7.21 20.87
C TYR A 108 0.67 8.36 19.94
N CYS A 109 -0.10 8.67 18.91
CA CYS A 109 0.21 9.79 18.03
C CYS A 109 0.23 11.12 18.81
N ALA A 110 -0.77 11.36 19.67
CA ALA A 110 -0.85 12.57 20.48
C ALA A 110 0.32 12.68 21.47
N GLU A 111 0.63 11.62 22.22
CA GLU A 111 1.71 11.58 23.20
C GLU A 111 3.10 11.80 22.57
N LYS A 112 3.30 11.29 21.36
CA LYS A 112 4.57 11.40 20.63
C LYS A 112 4.65 12.62 19.71
N GLY A 113 3.63 13.45 19.65
CA GLY A 113 3.58 14.60 18.73
C GLY A 113 3.68 14.19 17.26
N LYS A 114 3.17 12.99 16.89
CA LYS A 114 3.24 12.44 15.54
C LYS A 114 1.92 12.63 14.82
N ASN A 115 1.98 13.05 13.56
CA ASN A 115 0.82 13.11 12.67
C ASN A 115 0.91 11.96 11.66
N LEU A 116 0.60 10.74 12.11
CA LEU A 116 0.61 9.54 11.27
C LEU A 116 -0.81 9.16 10.89
N ARG A 117 -0.98 8.76 9.63
CA ARG A 117 -2.24 8.14 9.19
C ARG A 117 -2.45 6.83 9.93
N ILE A 118 -3.71 6.54 10.25
CA ILE A 118 -4.12 5.31 10.92
C ILE A 118 -5.00 4.52 9.96
N GLU A 119 -4.55 3.33 9.60
CA GLU A 119 -5.30 2.34 8.82
C GLU A 119 -5.60 1.12 9.70
N ILE A 120 -6.78 0.53 9.51
CA ILE A 120 -7.20 -0.66 10.25
C ILE A 120 -7.72 -1.73 9.29
N GLU A 121 -7.26 -2.97 9.46
CA GLU A 121 -7.82 -4.15 8.81
C GLU A 121 -9.12 -4.55 9.52
N THR A 122 -10.17 -4.84 8.74
CA THR A 122 -11.47 -5.31 9.23
C THR A 122 -11.83 -6.61 8.54
N ARG A 123 -12.42 -7.55 9.30
CA ARG A 123 -12.74 -8.92 8.86
C ARG A 123 -14.21 -9.12 8.49
N ASN A 124 -15.06 -8.19 8.93
CA ASN A 124 -16.51 -8.25 8.72
C ASN A 124 -17.14 -6.86 8.81
N GLU A 125 -18.43 -6.81 8.51
CA GLU A 125 -19.23 -5.58 8.44
C GLU A 125 -19.44 -4.93 9.82
N ASP A 126 -19.45 -5.71 10.90
CA ASP A 126 -19.60 -5.19 12.27
C ASP A 126 -18.32 -4.45 12.69
N GLU A 127 -17.15 -5.00 12.40
CA GLU A 127 -15.87 -4.32 12.61
C GLU A 127 -15.75 -3.02 11.80
N ILE A 128 -16.29 -3.00 10.56
CA ILE A 128 -16.34 -1.77 9.76
C ILE A 128 -17.18 -0.71 10.46
N ARG A 129 -18.39 -1.06 10.92
CA ARG A 129 -19.28 -0.14 11.62
C ARG A 129 -18.66 0.36 12.92
N GLU A 130 -18.02 -0.51 13.69
CA GLU A 130 -17.30 -0.14 14.90
C GLU A 130 -16.15 0.82 14.62
N ALA A 131 -15.32 0.54 13.60
CA ALA A 131 -14.24 1.42 13.19
C ALA A 131 -14.74 2.80 12.77
N LEU A 132 -15.80 2.85 11.95
CA LEU A 132 -16.43 4.09 11.51
C LEU A 132 -17.00 4.91 12.68
N ALA A 133 -17.65 4.26 13.65
CA ALA A 133 -18.22 4.92 14.83
C ALA A 133 -17.16 5.64 15.69
N THR A 134 -15.90 5.17 15.71
CA THR A 134 -14.80 5.86 16.41
C THR A 134 -14.38 7.16 15.75
N ASN A 135 -14.61 7.29 14.46
CA ASN A 135 -14.16 8.43 13.66
C ASN A 135 -12.64 8.69 13.74
N ILE A 136 -11.85 7.63 13.97
CA ILE A 136 -10.39 7.71 14.13
C ILE A 136 -9.64 7.30 12.86
N PRO A 137 -9.98 6.18 12.17
CA PRO A 137 -9.15 5.73 11.07
C PRO A 137 -9.25 6.64 9.85
N ASP A 138 -8.10 6.86 9.20
CA ASP A 138 -8.02 7.53 7.88
C ASP A 138 -8.34 6.57 6.75
N ARG A 139 -8.23 5.25 7.00
CA ARG A 139 -8.49 4.20 6.02
C ARG A 139 -8.93 2.91 6.70
N ILE A 140 -9.88 2.24 6.07
CA ILE A 140 -10.31 0.88 6.43
C ILE A 140 -9.88 -0.07 5.32
N MET A 141 -9.19 -1.15 5.69
CA MET A 141 -8.81 -2.23 4.79
C MET A 141 -9.77 -3.40 4.99
N LEU A 142 -10.37 -3.85 3.89
CA LEU A 142 -11.25 -5.03 3.86
C LEU A 142 -10.39 -6.28 3.68
N ASP A 143 -10.19 -7.05 4.75
CA ASP A 143 -9.33 -8.23 4.70
C ASP A 143 -10.11 -9.47 4.29
N ASN A 144 -9.66 -10.14 3.22
CA ASN A 144 -10.25 -11.37 2.68
C ASN A 144 -11.75 -11.29 2.34
N PHE A 145 -12.24 -10.13 1.92
CA PHE A 145 -13.61 -9.97 1.43
C PHE A 145 -13.76 -10.54 0.00
N SER A 146 -14.85 -11.25 -0.26
CA SER A 146 -15.24 -11.55 -1.64
C SER A 146 -15.66 -10.28 -2.39
N PRO A 147 -15.71 -10.29 -3.73
CA PRO A 147 -16.18 -9.14 -4.50
C PRO A 147 -17.57 -8.66 -4.07
N GLU A 148 -18.50 -9.60 -3.79
CA GLU A 148 -19.86 -9.30 -3.35
C GLU A 148 -19.87 -8.63 -1.97
N ARG A 149 -19.11 -9.17 -1.01
CA ARG A 149 -18.97 -8.58 0.31
C ARG A 149 -18.27 -7.23 0.25
N THR A 150 -17.26 -7.08 -0.62
CA THR A 150 -16.57 -5.80 -0.83
C THR A 150 -17.56 -4.72 -1.29
N LYS A 151 -18.50 -5.04 -2.21
CA LYS A 151 -19.53 -4.10 -2.64
C LYS A 151 -20.40 -3.64 -1.47
N GLY A 152 -20.92 -4.56 -0.67
CA GLY A 152 -21.72 -4.23 0.52
C GLY A 152 -20.96 -3.40 1.55
N ALA A 153 -19.70 -3.76 1.80
CA ALA A 153 -18.82 -3.00 2.71
C ALA A 153 -18.59 -1.56 2.23
N VAL A 154 -18.35 -1.38 0.94
CA VAL A 154 -18.20 -0.04 0.33
C VAL A 154 -19.49 0.77 0.46
N GLU A 155 -20.67 0.16 0.27
CA GLU A 155 -21.96 0.83 0.46
C GLU A 155 -22.13 1.32 1.90
N ILE A 156 -21.78 0.50 2.90
CA ILE A 156 -21.80 0.88 4.33
C ILE A 156 -20.90 2.09 4.57
N ILE A 157 -19.67 2.04 4.08
CA ILE A 157 -18.69 3.13 4.27
C ILE A 157 -19.20 4.42 3.60
N ARG A 158 -19.69 4.35 2.37
CA ARG A 158 -20.20 5.51 1.62
C ARG A 158 -21.45 6.12 2.24
N ALA A 159 -22.35 5.31 2.80
CA ALA A 159 -23.50 5.79 3.54
C ALA A 159 -23.05 6.60 4.77
N TRP A 160 -22.12 6.05 5.54
CA TRP A 160 -21.57 6.73 6.70
C TRP A 160 -20.84 8.05 6.35
N GLU A 161 -20.00 8.04 5.29
CA GLU A 161 -19.31 9.24 4.79
C GLU A 161 -20.31 10.35 4.46
N LYS A 162 -21.42 10.01 3.76
CA LYS A 162 -22.46 10.96 3.38
C LYS A 162 -23.17 11.56 4.59
N GLU A 163 -23.49 10.73 5.59
CA GLU A 163 -24.18 11.16 6.81
C GLU A 163 -23.28 12.06 7.69
N ASN A 164 -21.96 11.82 7.69
CA ASN A 164 -21.00 12.52 8.54
C ASN A 164 -20.20 13.62 7.80
N GLY A 165 -20.53 13.92 6.55
CA GLY A 165 -19.86 14.96 5.75
C GLY A 165 -18.38 14.69 5.51
N LYS A 166 -17.99 13.41 5.36
CA LYS A 166 -16.61 12.96 5.12
C LYS A 166 -16.45 12.33 3.74
N HIS A 167 -15.21 12.32 3.27
CA HIS A 167 -14.81 11.66 2.03
C HIS A 167 -13.53 10.86 2.24
#